data_d774fad7370618c8f0eea75ec6d85810
#
_entry.id   d774fad7370618c8f0eea75ec6d85810
#
_cell.length_a   1.000
_cell.length_b   1.000
_cell.length_c   1.000
_cell.angle_alpha   90.00
_cell.angle_beta   90.00
_cell.angle_gamma   90.00
#
_symmetry.space_group_name_H-M   'P 1'
#
loop_
_entity.id
_entity.type
_entity.pdbx_description
1 polymer ?
#
loop_
_entity_poly.entity_id
_entity_poly.type
_entity_poly.pdbx_seq_one_letter_code
_entity_poly.pdbx_strand_id
1 'polypeptide(L)'
;MRKIISTRPFINNGLIQEYPLSNLSGTALWQQVQTVTKLALSSGALKSIPTRCIEQQVMLDQHTLHLQIRVVANLARKSKATKDAASQIKKPEDFDPFLPYEPALYVGELTEHYRCLLNKFNVMDHHILMVTTEFAHQREPLNSEDFHAALICLQAQQGLVFFNGGPEAGSSITHKHLQMIPFTKIKNETDNNYPFEPLFKHLPLAAEDSKQSTLPFPHRVARTAYPVGNESDEIRRCAELNCHNYHRILSEFEPHNLADSLAPAHNLLMTREHIWVVPRSQSSFNNLAINALGFAGTILVKDDQQLTQLNQIGCLELLKNVTPD
;
A
#
# COMPACT_ATOMS: atom_id res chain seq x y z
N MET A 1 -29.81 -20.16 -19.27
CA MET A 1 -28.69 -19.57 -20.01
C MET A 1 -27.40 -19.89 -19.26
N ARG A 2 -26.52 -20.71 -19.84
CA ARG A 2 -25.22 -21.00 -19.24
C ARG A 2 -24.32 -19.75 -19.44
N LYS A 3 -23.89 -19.10 -18.33
CA LYS A 3 -22.85 -18.07 -18.39
C LYS A 3 -21.58 -18.73 -18.95
N ILE A 4 -21.12 -18.27 -20.11
CA ILE A 4 -19.81 -18.63 -20.66
C ILE A 4 -18.78 -17.99 -19.74
N ILE A 5 -18.13 -18.79 -18.92
CA ILE A 5 -16.97 -18.35 -18.11
C ILE A 5 -15.81 -18.23 -19.11
N SER A 6 -15.43 -17.01 -19.42
CA SER A 6 -14.24 -16.74 -20.24
C SER A 6 -13.02 -17.06 -19.38
N THR A 7 -12.13 -17.93 -19.88
CA THR A 7 -10.84 -18.25 -19.26
C THR A 7 -9.72 -17.75 -20.18
N ARG A 8 -8.66 -17.18 -19.63
CA ARG A 8 -7.43 -16.91 -20.37
C ARG A 8 -6.41 -17.98 -20.01
N PRO A 9 -5.86 -18.72 -21.00
CA PRO A 9 -4.85 -19.72 -20.71
C PRO A 9 -3.51 -19.08 -20.37
N PHE A 10 -2.86 -19.57 -19.34
CA PHE A 10 -1.50 -19.26 -18.98
C PHE A 10 -0.66 -20.54 -19.00
N ILE A 11 0.49 -20.52 -19.70
CA ILE A 11 1.38 -21.68 -19.78
C ILE A 11 2.50 -21.51 -18.74
N ASN A 12 2.49 -22.34 -17.70
CA ASN A 12 3.59 -22.47 -16.76
C ASN A 12 4.07 -23.93 -16.82
N ASN A 13 5.33 -24.16 -17.23
CA ASN A 13 5.95 -25.50 -17.37
C ASN A 13 5.14 -26.54 -18.19
N GLY A 14 4.46 -26.10 -19.26
CA GLY A 14 3.70 -26.98 -20.14
C GLY A 14 2.30 -27.37 -19.63
N LEU A 15 1.88 -26.87 -18.48
CA LEU A 15 0.51 -27.03 -17.98
C LEU A 15 -0.28 -25.76 -18.27
N ILE A 16 -1.39 -25.91 -19.00
CA ILE A 16 -2.37 -24.84 -19.18
C ILE A 16 -3.21 -24.78 -17.88
N GLN A 17 -2.94 -23.77 -17.06
CA GLN A 17 -3.76 -23.53 -15.88
C GLN A 17 -4.79 -22.46 -16.24
N GLU A 18 -6.03 -22.86 -16.39
CA GLU A 18 -7.16 -21.94 -16.60
C GLU A 18 -7.57 -21.35 -15.25
N TYR A 19 -7.30 -20.07 -15.05
CA TYR A 19 -7.88 -19.34 -13.92
C TYR A 19 -9.26 -18.82 -14.33
N PRO A 20 -10.31 -19.08 -13.56
CA PRO A 20 -11.61 -18.48 -13.84
C PRO A 20 -11.49 -16.95 -13.74
N LEU A 21 -11.98 -16.23 -14.75
CA LEU A 21 -12.17 -14.78 -14.73
C LEU A 21 -13.32 -14.39 -13.79
N SER A 22 -13.43 -15.05 -12.63
CA SER A 22 -14.38 -14.67 -11.59
C SER A 22 -13.69 -13.71 -10.62
N ASN A 23 -14.39 -12.66 -10.25
CA ASN A 23 -13.93 -11.74 -9.21
C ASN A 23 -13.63 -12.54 -7.93
N LEU A 24 -12.37 -12.51 -7.49
CA LEU A 24 -11.94 -13.18 -6.28
C LEU A 24 -12.28 -12.32 -5.06
N SER A 25 -12.82 -12.93 -4.01
CA SER A 25 -13.12 -12.25 -2.75
C SER A 25 -12.94 -13.17 -1.55
N GLY A 26 -12.88 -12.59 -0.36
CA GLY A 26 -12.81 -13.32 0.90
C GLY A 26 -11.65 -14.31 0.96
N THR A 27 -11.90 -15.48 1.57
CA THR A 27 -10.88 -16.51 1.80
C THR A 27 -10.28 -17.07 0.50
N ALA A 28 -11.06 -17.12 -0.59
CA ALA A 28 -10.58 -17.58 -1.89
C ALA A 28 -9.48 -16.67 -2.45
N LEU A 29 -9.63 -15.34 -2.35
CA LEU A 29 -8.61 -14.38 -2.75
C LEU A 29 -7.32 -14.60 -1.95
N TRP A 30 -7.42 -14.75 -0.63
CA TRP A 30 -6.22 -14.91 0.19
C TRP A 30 -5.48 -16.23 -0.06
N GLN A 31 -6.20 -17.32 -0.26
CA GLN A 31 -5.63 -18.61 -0.66
C GLN A 31 -4.91 -18.51 -2.02
N GLN A 32 -5.48 -17.76 -2.96
CA GLN A 32 -4.86 -17.52 -4.25
C GLN A 32 -3.58 -16.67 -4.13
N VAL A 33 -3.58 -15.61 -3.30
CA VAL A 33 -2.36 -14.83 -2.97
C VAL A 33 -1.25 -15.75 -2.47
N GLN A 34 -1.54 -16.63 -1.51
CA GLN A 34 -0.56 -17.56 -0.96
C GLN A 34 -0.03 -18.55 -2.01
N THR A 35 -0.92 -19.08 -2.85
CA THR A 35 -0.58 -20.02 -3.92
C THR A 35 0.32 -19.38 -4.96
N VAL A 36 -0.07 -18.19 -5.46
CA VAL A 36 0.72 -17.47 -6.48
C VAL A 36 2.07 -17.02 -5.89
N THR A 37 2.09 -16.57 -4.63
CA THR A 37 3.36 -16.23 -3.94
C THR A 37 4.33 -17.41 -3.95
N LYS A 38 3.87 -18.60 -3.57
CA LYS A 38 4.71 -19.82 -3.55
C LYS A 38 5.25 -20.17 -4.95
N LEU A 39 4.40 -20.11 -5.97
CA LEU A 39 4.78 -20.39 -7.36
C LEU A 39 5.74 -19.33 -7.90
N ALA A 40 5.47 -18.05 -7.65
CA ALA A 40 6.31 -16.95 -8.12
C ALA A 40 7.68 -16.92 -7.44
N LEU A 41 7.79 -17.33 -6.17
CA LEU A 41 9.07 -17.51 -5.50
C LEU A 41 9.85 -18.67 -6.10
N SER A 42 9.21 -19.82 -6.34
CA SER A 42 9.88 -21.00 -6.90
C SER A 42 10.36 -20.80 -8.34
N SER A 43 9.63 -20.01 -9.14
CA SER A 43 10.03 -19.66 -10.52
C SER A 43 11.03 -18.49 -10.60
N GLY A 44 11.25 -17.77 -9.49
CA GLY A 44 12.08 -16.56 -9.46
C GLY A 44 11.41 -15.32 -10.07
N ALA A 45 10.11 -15.37 -10.38
CA ALA A 45 9.35 -14.21 -10.84
C ALA A 45 9.18 -13.18 -9.70
N LEU A 46 8.87 -13.64 -8.49
CA LEU A 46 8.87 -12.82 -7.27
C LEU A 46 10.30 -12.72 -6.73
N LYS A 47 10.78 -11.51 -6.53
CA LYS A 47 12.16 -11.19 -6.11
C LYS A 47 12.15 -10.45 -4.79
N SER A 48 11.81 -11.14 -3.72
CA SER A 48 11.78 -10.57 -2.38
C SER A 48 13.12 -9.93 -2.01
N ILE A 49 13.05 -8.75 -1.42
CA ILE A 49 14.22 -8.00 -0.94
C ILE A 49 14.38 -8.30 0.55
N PRO A 50 15.42 -9.05 0.96
CA PRO A 50 15.64 -9.32 2.37
C PRO A 50 16.01 -8.04 3.12
N THR A 51 15.37 -7.85 4.26
CA THR A 51 15.62 -6.73 5.15
C THR A 51 15.88 -7.22 6.58
N ARG A 52 16.72 -6.48 7.30
CA ARG A 52 16.85 -6.59 8.76
C ARG A 52 15.87 -5.60 9.38
N CYS A 53 15.02 -6.06 10.28
CA CYS A 53 14.12 -5.19 11.03
C CYS A 53 14.75 -4.80 12.36
N ILE A 54 14.74 -3.50 12.66
CA ILE A 54 15.16 -2.93 13.93
C ILE A 54 13.95 -2.23 14.52
N GLU A 55 13.65 -2.50 15.77
CA GLU A 55 12.63 -1.78 16.51
C GLU A 55 13.26 -0.58 17.22
N GLN A 56 12.63 0.58 17.06
CA GLN A 56 13.00 1.80 17.77
C GLN A 56 11.84 2.30 18.60
N GLN A 57 12.04 2.40 19.89
CA GLN A 57 11.04 2.96 20.79
C GLN A 57 11.05 4.49 20.74
N VAL A 58 9.87 5.07 20.62
CA VAL A 58 9.68 6.52 20.66
C VAL A 58 8.54 6.82 21.63
N MET A 59 8.79 7.69 22.58
CA MET A 59 7.74 8.20 23.48
C MET A 59 7.02 9.35 22.81
N LEU A 60 5.71 9.26 22.73
CA LEU A 60 4.84 10.33 22.27
C LEU A 60 3.63 10.42 23.21
N ASP A 61 3.54 11.52 23.93
CA ASP A 61 2.61 11.69 25.07
C ASP A 61 2.77 10.55 26.08
N GLN A 62 1.69 9.83 26.36
CA GLN A 62 1.65 8.68 27.28
C GLN A 62 1.87 7.33 26.56
N HIS A 63 2.12 7.33 25.24
CA HIS A 63 2.28 6.12 24.44
C HIS A 63 3.74 5.84 24.13
N THR A 64 4.16 4.59 24.33
CA THR A 64 5.41 4.07 23.77
C THR A 64 5.11 3.47 22.41
N LEU A 65 5.65 4.06 21.37
CA LEU A 65 5.52 3.61 19.98
C LEU A 65 6.73 2.76 19.61
N HIS A 66 6.49 1.61 18.97
CA HIS A 66 7.52 0.68 18.52
C HIS A 66 7.68 0.80 17.01
N LEU A 67 8.46 1.78 16.56
CA LEU A 67 8.69 2.02 15.14
C LEU A 67 9.56 0.91 14.54
N GLN A 68 9.25 0.51 13.32
CA GLN A 68 9.98 -0.51 12.58
C GLN A 68 10.91 0.14 11.55
N ILE A 69 12.21 -0.06 11.69
CA ILE A 69 13.19 0.38 10.70
C ILE A 69 13.68 -0.87 9.94
N ARG A 70 13.41 -0.91 8.64
CA ARG A 70 13.82 -2.01 7.76
C ARG A 70 15.04 -1.59 6.97
N VAL A 71 16.17 -2.25 7.24
CA VAL A 71 17.45 -2.02 6.56
C VAL A 71 17.62 -3.07 5.47
N VAL A 72 17.82 -2.66 4.22
CA VAL A 72 18.07 -3.58 3.10
C VAL A 72 19.37 -4.35 3.33
N ALA A 73 19.32 -5.69 3.24
CA ALA A 73 20.48 -6.52 3.47
C ALA A 73 21.58 -6.30 2.41
N ASN A 74 22.84 -6.25 2.85
CA ASN A 74 24.00 -5.98 1.99
C ASN A 74 24.14 -6.94 0.79
N LEU A 75 23.66 -8.19 0.91
CA LEU A 75 23.62 -9.17 -0.18
C LEU A 75 22.69 -8.76 -1.31
N ALA A 76 21.53 -8.15 -0.98
CA ALA A 76 20.59 -7.62 -1.97
C ALA A 76 21.18 -6.41 -2.72
N ARG A 77 22.01 -5.58 -2.07
CA ARG A 77 22.74 -4.46 -2.69
C ARG A 77 23.75 -4.94 -3.73
N LYS A 78 24.57 -5.97 -3.43
CA LYS A 78 25.56 -6.53 -4.37
C LYS A 78 24.89 -7.11 -5.61
N SER A 79 23.77 -7.83 -5.45
CA SER A 79 23.00 -8.36 -6.58
C SER A 79 22.31 -7.27 -7.40
N LYS A 80 21.93 -6.16 -6.77
CA LYS A 80 21.32 -5.01 -7.44
C LYS A 80 22.37 -4.19 -8.20
N ALA A 81 23.55 -3.92 -7.61
CA ALA A 81 24.64 -3.22 -8.27
C ALA A 81 25.16 -3.97 -9.52
N THR A 82 25.20 -5.32 -9.50
CA THR A 82 25.53 -6.13 -10.66
C THR A 82 24.43 -6.12 -11.73
N LYS A 83 23.18 -5.90 -11.35
CA LYS A 83 22.04 -5.78 -12.28
C LYS A 83 21.83 -4.36 -12.79
N ASP A 84 22.13 -3.35 -11.99
CA ASP A 84 22.08 -1.95 -12.41
C ASP A 84 23.17 -1.65 -13.46
N ALA A 85 24.31 -2.35 -13.42
CA ALA A 85 25.31 -2.33 -14.49
C ALA A 85 24.81 -3.00 -15.79
N ALA A 86 23.89 -3.99 -15.68
CA ALA A 86 23.24 -4.63 -16.83
C ALA A 86 21.94 -3.91 -17.27
N SER A 87 21.38 -3.04 -16.45
CA SER A 87 20.12 -2.31 -16.68
C SER A 87 20.30 -0.83 -17.02
N GLN A 88 21.45 -0.42 -17.53
CA GLN A 88 21.63 0.89 -18.18
C GLN A 88 20.88 1.02 -19.52
N ILE A 89 20.02 0.06 -19.86
CA ILE A 89 18.95 0.27 -20.82
C ILE A 89 17.95 1.19 -20.13
N LYS A 90 17.99 2.49 -20.44
CA LYS A 90 16.95 3.45 -20.05
C LYS A 90 15.61 2.78 -20.36
N LYS A 91 14.78 2.54 -19.32
CA LYS A 91 13.40 2.15 -19.57
C LYS A 91 12.80 3.26 -20.44
N PRO A 92 12.02 2.93 -21.48
CA PRO A 92 11.27 3.95 -22.21
C PRO A 92 10.54 4.86 -21.21
N GLU A 93 10.44 6.14 -21.50
CA GLU A 93 9.70 7.09 -20.64
C GLU A 93 8.27 6.63 -20.38
N ASP A 94 7.69 5.86 -21.33
CA ASP A 94 6.33 5.31 -21.27
C ASP A 94 6.27 3.86 -20.73
N PHE A 95 7.29 3.38 -20.02
CA PHE A 95 7.27 2.00 -19.52
C PHE A 95 6.26 1.82 -18.38
N ASP A 96 5.16 1.12 -18.68
CA ASP A 96 4.17 0.69 -17.70
C ASP A 96 4.39 -0.79 -17.31
N PRO A 97 4.75 -1.08 -16.05
CA PRO A 97 4.98 -2.47 -15.61
C PRO A 97 3.69 -3.28 -15.46
N PHE A 98 2.53 -2.65 -15.60
CA PHE A 98 1.22 -3.25 -15.42
C PHE A 98 0.46 -3.48 -16.72
N LEU A 99 0.93 -2.92 -17.86
CA LEU A 99 0.34 -3.07 -19.18
C LEU A 99 1.41 -3.36 -20.27
N PRO A 100 1.67 -4.64 -20.59
CA PRO A 100 1.09 -5.86 -19.99
C PRO A 100 1.71 -6.19 -18.63
N TYR A 101 0.91 -6.72 -17.72
CA TYR A 101 1.42 -7.22 -16.44
C TYR A 101 2.21 -8.53 -16.61
N GLU A 102 3.07 -8.85 -15.64
CA GLU A 102 3.82 -10.12 -15.61
C GLU A 102 2.89 -11.26 -15.16
N PRO A 103 2.58 -12.24 -16.03
CA PRO A 103 1.58 -13.27 -15.74
C PRO A 103 1.89 -14.11 -14.49
N ALA A 104 3.18 -14.34 -14.18
CA ALA A 104 3.59 -15.10 -13.01
C ALA A 104 3.31 -14.39 -11.67
N LEU A 105 2.97 -13.10 -11.70
CA LEU A 105 2.61 -12.30 -10.53
C LEU A 105 1.11 -12.04 -10.43
N TYR A 106 0.33 -12.52 -11.40
CA TYR A 106 -1.11 -12.33 -11.44
C TYR A 106 -1.82 -13.21 -10.43
N VAL A 107 -2.64 -12.61 -9.56
CA VAL A 107 -3.45 -13.29 -8.56
C VAL A 107 -4.87 -13.50 -9.07
N GLY A 108 -5.49 -12.48 -9.63
CA GLY A 108 -6.87 -12.54 -10.14
C GLY A 108 -7.49 -11.17 -10.33
N GLU A 109 -8.68 -11.13 -10.91
CA GLU A 109 -9.51 -9.92 -11.00
C GLU A 109 -10.26 -9.72 -9.67
N LEU A 110 -10.24 -8.48 -9.15
CA LEU A 110 -10.99 -8.07 -7.96
C LEU A 110 -12.36 -7.54 -8.34
N THR A 111 -12.39 -6.66 -9.34
CA THR A 111 -13.57 -6.06 -9.93
C THR A 111 -13.41 -5.99 -11.46
N GLU A 112 -14.37 -5.41 -12.16
CA GLU A 112 -14.23 -5.09 -13.58
C GLU A 112 -13.06 -4.12 -13.85
N HIS A 113 -12.79 -3.23 -12.89
CA HIS A 113 -11.80 -2.14 -13.02
C HIS A 113 -10.47 -2.42 -12.31
N TYR A 114 -10.39 -3.47 -11.50
CA TYR A 114 -9.21 -3.73 -10.66
C TYR A 114 -8.76 -5.19 -10.70
N ARG A 115 -7.45 -5.39 -10.85
CA ARG A 115 -6.78 -6.68 -10.70
C ARG A 115 -5.81 -6.69 -9.53
N CYS A 116 -5.61 -7.88 -8.98
CA CYS A 116 -4.63 -8.14 -7.93
C CYS A 116 -3.35 -8.73 -8.53
N LEU A 117 -2.22 -8.10 -8.24
CA LEU A 117 -0.87 -8.58 -8.59
C LEU A 117 -0.03 -8.73 -7.33
N LEU A 118 0.98 -9.60 -7.34
CA LEU A 118 2.03 -9.58 -6.33
C LEU A 118 3.01 -8.44 -6.62
N ASN A 119 3.48 -7.76 -5.58
CA ASN A 119 4.57 -6.80 -5.72
C ASN A 119 5.89 -7.54 -5.96
N LYS A 120 6.43 -7.44 -7.18
CA LYS A 120 7.63 -8.15 -7.64
C LYS A 120 8.84 -8.02 -6.73
N PHE A 121 9.05 -6.86 -6.14
CA PHE A 121 10.19 -6.52 -5.28
C PHE A 121 9.73 -6.22 -3.85
N ASN A 122 8.99 -7.16 -3.28
CA ASN A 122 8.44 -7.01 -1.96
C ASN A 122 9.52 -7.05 -0.86
N VAL A 123 9.33 -6.24 0.17
CA VAL A 123 10.12 -6.26 1.43
C VAL A 123 9.34 -6.89 2.58
N MET A 124 8.07 -7.17 2.36
CA MET A 124 7.15 -7.87 3.27
C MET A 124 6.44 -8.97 2.52
N ASP A 125 6.24 -10.11 3.18
CA ASP A 125 5.59 -11.27 2.56
C ASP A 125 4.15 -10.95 2.13
N HIS A 126 3.73 -11.54 1.01
CA HIS A 126 2.38 -11.39 0.47
C HIS A 126 1.95 -9.93 0.20
N HIS A 127 2.90 -9.05 -0.10
CA HIS A 127 2.61 -7.69 -0.53
C HIS A 127 1.91 -7.71 -1.88
N ILE A 128 0.65 -7.29 -1.92
CA ILE A 128 -0.18 -7.24 -3.13
C ILE A 128 -0.40 -5.81 -3.62
N LEU A 129 -0.65 -5.70 -4.92
CA LEU A 129 -1.02 -4.48 -5.62
C LEU A 129 -2.45 -4.63 -6.14
N MET A 130 -3.26 -3.63 -5.97
CA MET A 130 -4.56 -3.46 -6.61
C MET A 130 -4.35 -2.46 -7.74
N VAL A 131 -4.33 -2.93 -8.98
CA VAL A 131 -3.97 -2.14 -10.17
C VAL A 131 -5.18 -1.96 -11.05
N THR A 132 -5.39 -0.76 -11.59
CA THR A 132 -6.47 -0.54 -12.55
C THR A 132 -6.26 -1.36 -13.82
N THR A 133 -7.34 -1.91 -14.39
CA THR A 133 -7.28 -2.76 -15.58
C THR A 133 -6.91 -1.99 -16.84
N GLU A 134 -7.30 -0.70 -16.89
CA GLU A 134 -6.91 0.28 -17.89
C GLU A 134 -6.01 1.33 -17.23
N PHE A 135 -5.22 2.03 -18.03
CA PHE A 135 -4.37 3.08 -17.52
C PHE A 135 -5.21 4.20 -16.89
N ALA A 136 -4.94 4.49 -15.62
CA ALA A 136 -5.35 5.69 -14.92
C ALA A 136 -4.11 6.31 -14.28
N HIS A 137 -4.06 7.61 -14.13
CA HIS A 137 -2.87 8.27 -13.60
C HIS A 137 -2.82 8.18 -12.07
N GLN A 138 -1.64 7.87 -11.50
CA GLN A 138 -1.43 7.68 -10.05
C GLN A 138 -1.81 8.90 -9.18
N ARG A 139 -1.88 10.10 -9.75
CA ARG A 139 -2.34 11.32 -9.07
C ARG A 139 -3.83 11.62 -9.25
N GLU A 140 -4.56 10.80 -10.00
CA GLU A 140 -6.01 10.96 -10.03
C GLU A 140 -6.59 10.76 -8.63
N PRO A 141 -7.56 11.57 -8.21
CA PRO A 141 -8.25 11.37 -6.93
C PRO A 141 -8.78 9.94 -6.83
N LEU A 142 -8.77 9.37 -5.64
CA LEU A 142 -9.38 8.06 -5.43
C LEU A 142 -10.90 8.18 -5.54
N ASN A 143 -11.51 7.20 -6.16
CA ASN A 143 -12.95 7.08 -6.35
C ASN A 143 -13.53 5.86 -5.61
N SER A 144 -14.83 5.62 -5.70
CA SER A 144 -15.48 4.50 -5.01
C SER A 144 -14.97 3.12 -5.44
N GLU A 145 -14.52 2.95 -6.70
CA GLU A 145 -13.97 1.67 -7.18
C GLU A 145 -12.60 1.36 -6.55
N ASP A 146 -11.78 2.39 -6.27
CA ASP A 146 -10.53 2.26 -5.52
C ASP A 146 -10.80 1.68 -4.12
N PHE A 147 -11.78 2.25 -3.40
CA PHE A 147 -12.18 1.79 -2.08
C PHE A 147 -12.89 0.42 -2.12
N HIS A 148 -13.61 0.13 -3.19
CA HIS A 148 -14.22 -1.18 -3.39
C HIS A 148 -13.16 -2.28 -3.50
N ALA A 149 -12.14 -2.09 -4.32
CA ALA A 149 -11.01 -3.01 -4.43
C ALA A 149 -10.26 -3.16 -3.09
N ALA A 150 -10.04 -2.05 -2.37
CA ALA A 150 -9.41 -2.05 -1.05
C ALA A 150 -10.20 -2.87 -0.03
N LEU A 151 -11.52 -2.69 0.05
CA LEU A 151 -12.39 -3.43 0.96
C LEU A 151 -12.43 -4.92 0.66
N ILE A 152 -12.46 -5.33 -0.63
CA ILE A 152 -12.36 -6.74 -1.04
C ILE A 152 -11.08 -7.37 -0.49
N CYS A 153 -9.94 -6.69 -0.61
CA CYS A 153 -8.67 -7.17 -0.09
C CYS A 153 -8.64 -7.23 1.44
N LEU A 154 -9.18 -6.20 2.12
CA LEU A 154 -9.27 -6.18 3.58
C LEU A 154 -10.23 -7.24 4.13
N GLN A 155 -11.29 -7.61 3.41
CA GLN A 155 -12.14 -8.74 3.78
C GLN A 155 -11.42 -10.07 3.65
N ALA A 156 -10.59 -10.23 2.62
CA ALA A 156 -9.82 -11.44 2.38
C ALA A 156 -8.76 -11.67 3.48
N GLN A 157 -8.09 -10.60 3.90
CA GLN A 157 -7.04 -10.65 4.93
C GLN A 157 -6.96 -9.31 5.67
N GLN A 158 -6.81 -9.38 6.99
CA GLN A 158 -6.51 -8.20 7.78
C GLN A 158 -5.12 -7.65 7.41
N GLY A 159 -5.03 -6.35 7.18
CA GLY A 159 -3.80 -5.73 6.69
C GLY A 159 -3.89 -4.21 6.64
N LEU A 160 -2.85 -3.61 6.09
CA LEU A 160 -2.74 -2.20 5.82
C LEU A 160 -2.79 -1.98 4.30
N VAL A 161 -3.87 -1.38 3.82
CA VAL A 161 -3.96 -0.82 2.47
C VAL A 161 -3.32 0.56 2.48
N PHE A 162 -2.59 0.90 1.42
CA PHE A 162 -1.99 2.24 1.29
C PHE A 162 -1.89 2.69 -0.17
N PHE A 163 -1.89 4.00 -0.34
CA PHE A 163 -1.77 4.69 -1.62
C PHE A 163 -0.71 5.79 -1.53
N ASN A 164 0.10 5.90 -2.58
CA ASN A 164 1.08 6.96 -2.76
C ASN A 164 0.62 7.85 -3.91
N GLY A 165 -0.06 8.95 -3.61
CA GLY A 165 -0.68 9.86 -4.57
C GLY A 165 0.32 10.79 -5.24
N GLY A 166 1.20 10.24 -6.08
CA GLY A 166 2.17 10.98 -6.86
C GLY A 166 3.62 10.79 -6.42
N PRO A 167 4.59 11.34 -7.18
CA PRO A 167 6.02 11.22 -6.91
C PRO A 167 6.42 11.79 -5.54
N GLU A 168 5.86 12.93 -5.15
CA GLU A 168 6.12 13.59 -3.86
C GLU A 168 5.64 12.72 -2.69
N ALA A 169 4.62 11.89 -2.92
CA ALA A 169 4.12 10.92 -1.96
C ALA A 169 4.88 9.58 -1.97
N GLY A 170 5.92 9.46 -2.81
CA GLY A 170 6.77 8.28 -2.88
C GLY A 170 6.33 7.24 -3.91
N SER A 171 5.45 7.58 -4.87
CA SER A 171 5.18 6.71 -6.01
C SER A 171 6.27 6.80 -7.05
N SER A 172 6.71 5.66 -7.58
CA SER A 172 7.67 5.55 -8.69
C SER A 172 7.03 5.13 -10.00
N ILE A 173 5.73 4.85 -10.02
CA ILE A 173 4.96 4.36 -11.16
C ILE A 173 3.77 5.27 -11.37
N THR A 174 3.53 5.63 -12.63
CA THR A 174 2.46 6.57 -13.03
C THR A 174 1.10 5.89 -13.21
N HIS A 175 1.05 4.59 -13.41
CA HIS A 175 -0.18 3.82 -13.49
C HIS A 175 -0.80 3.63 -12.10
N LYS A 176 -2.08 3.92 -11.96
CA LYS A 176 -2.81 3.93 -10.69
C LYS A 176 -2.86 2.55 -10.04
N HIS A 177 -2.36 2.50 -8.82
CA HIS A 177 -2.37 1.30 -8.00
C HIS A 177 -2.42 1.63 -6.51
N LEU A 178 -3.21 0.86 -5.79
CA LEU A 178 -3.14 0.78 -4.35
C LEU A 178 -2.32 -0.45 -3.96
N GLN A 179 -1.86 -0.52 -2.74
CA GLN A 179 -1.02 -1.58 -2.23
C GLN A 179 -1.58 -2.09 -0.91
N MET A 180 -1.32 -3.36 -0.60
CA MET A 180 -1.68 -3.90 0.71
C MET A 180 -0.59 -4.84 1.22
N ILE A 181 -0.24 -4.68 2.50
CA ILE A 181 0.55 -5.62 3.27
C ILE A 181 -0.34 -6.29 4.33
N PRO A 182 -0.30 -7.62 4.48
CA PRO A 182 -1.05 -8.29 5.51
C PRO A 182 -0.44 -8.01 6.89
N PHE A 183 -1.28 -7.93 7.91
CA PHE A 183 -0.79 -8.03 9.28
C PHE A 183 -0.41 -9.48 9.54
N THR A 184 0.87 -9.71 9.68
CA THR A 184 1.36 -10.97 10.21
C THR A 184 1.26 -10.86 11.74
N LYS A 185 0.69 -11.87 12.38
CA LYS A 185 0.79 -12.00 13.85
C LYS A 185 2.26 -12.26 14.21
N ILE A 186 3.08 -11.22 14.11
CA ILE A 186 4.37 -11.21 14.76
C ILE A 186 3.99 -11.17 16.25
N LYS A 187 4.46 -12.14 17.01
CA LYS A 187 4.39 -12.10 18.47
C LYS A 187 5.27 -10.93 18.94
N ASN A 188 4.76 -9.73 18.80
CA ASN A 188 5.34 -8.55 19.44
C ASN A 188 4.79 -8.51 20.86
N GLU A 189 5.54 -7.92 21.77
CA GLU A 189 5.12 -7.66 23.16
C GLU A 189 3.88 -6.74 23.21
N THR A 190 3.51 -6.12 22.07
CA THR A 190 2.33 -5.28 21.91
C THR A 190 1.35 -5.93 20.92
N ASP A 191 0.07 -6.04 21.30
CA ASP A 191 -1.03 -6.55 20.44
C ASP A 191 -1.39 -5.59 19.28
N ASN A 192 -0.48 -4.70 18.87
CA ASN A 192 -0.72 -3.72 17.83
C ASN A 192 -0.33 -4.25 16.46
N ASN A 193 -1.17 -3.99 15.45
CA ASN A 193 -0.96 -4.40 14.07
C ASN A 193 0.07 -3.53 13.34
N TYR A 194 0.21 -2.27 13.73
CA TYR A 194 1.18 -1.30 13.20
C TYR A 194 1.58 -0.28 14.28
N PRO A 195 2.77 0.33 14.19
CA PRO A 195 3.33 1.18 15.24
C PRO A 195 2.46 2.34 15.74
N PHE A 196 1.69 2.99 14.85
CA PHE A 196 0.86 4.14 15.24
C PHE A 196 -0.58 3.78 15.65
N GLU A 197 -0.95 2.49 15.60
CA GLU A 197 -2.29 2.03 15.99
C GLU A 197 -2.72 2.48 17.40
N PRO A 198 -1.85 2.47 18.44
CA PRO A 198 -2.23 2.94 19.78
C PRO A 198 -2.77 4.36 19.81
N LEU A 199 -2.22 5.26 18.96
CA LEU A 199 -2.65 6.65 18.89
C LEU A 199 -4.07 6.79 18.31
N PHE A 200 -4.46 5.91 17.39
CA PHE A 200 -5.74 5.97 16.71
C PHE A 200 -6.86 5.26 17.46
N LYS A 201 -6.55 4.19 18.18
CA LYS A 201 -7.52 3.43 19.00
C LYS A 201 -8.25 4.31 20.03
N HIS A 202 -7.59 5.33 20.53
CA HIS A 202 -8.11 6.22 21.57
C HIS A 202 -8.68 7.54 21.03
N LEU A 203 -8.63 7.77 19.70
CA LEU A 203 -9.26 8.95 19.13
C LEU A 203 -10.79 8.84 19.24
N PRO A 204 -11.47 9.84 19.83
CA PRO A 204 -12.92 9.84 19.93
C PRO A 204 -13.53 10.26 18.57
N LEU A 205 -13.57 9.32 17.63
CA LEU A 205 -14.08 9.50 16.28
C LEU A 205 -15.55 9.10 16.22
N ALA A 206 -16.45 10.03 15.87
CA ALA A 206 -17.78 9.69 15.37
C ALA A 206 -17.69 9.20 13.90
N ALA A 207 -18.78 8.65 13.36
CA ALA A 207 -18.78 8.04 12.04
C ALA A 207 -18.36 8.99 10.90
N GLU A 208 -18.70 10.28 11.06
CA GLU A 208 -18.43 11.33 10.04
C GLU A 208 -17.30 12.28 10.47
N ASP A 209 -16.62 12.01 11.58
CA ASP A 209 -15.53 12.85 12.07
C ASP A 209 -14.20 12.49 11.41
N SER A 210 -13.33 13.51 11.29
CA SER A 210 -11.91 13.33 11.09
C SER A 210 -11.14 14.14 12.13
N LYS A 211 -10.07 13.57 12.66
CA LYS A 211 -9.26 14.25 13.71
C LYS A 211 -7.79 14.07 13.43
N GLN A 212 -7.01 15.01 13.92
CA GLN A 212 -5.57 14.88 14.03
C GLN A 212 -5.23 14.19 15.35
N SER A 213 -4.32 13.22 15.33
CA SER A 213 -3.71 12.65 16.53
C SER A 213 -2.57 13.54 17.02
N THR A 214 -1.82 13.08 18.01
CA THR A 214 -0.66 13.81 18.55
C THR A 214 0.62 13.68 17.70
N LEU A 215 0.57 12.96 16.58
CA LEU A 215 1.70 12.89 15.63
C LEU A 215 2.09 14.28 15.12
N PRO A 216 3.41 14.61 15.05
CA PRO A 216 3.88 15.97 14.83
C PRO A 216 3.90 16.42 13.36
N PHE A 217 3.02 15.88 12.54
CA PHE A 217 2.87 16.24 11.13
C PHE A 217 1.38 16.34 10.75
N PRO A 218 1.02 17.12 9.72
CA PRO A 218 -0.36 17.23 9.26
C PRO A 218 -0.92 15.87 8.84
N HIS A 219 -2.07 15.49 9.39
CA HIS A 219 -2.83 14.30 8.99
C HIS A 219 -4.26 14.40 9.50
N ARG A 220 -5.15 13.59 8.94
CA ARG A 220 -6.49 13.38 9.47
C ARG A 220 -6.79 11.90 9.52
N VAL A 221 -7.37 11.48 10.62
CA VAL A 221 -7.82 10.10 10.87
C VAL A 221 -9.34 10.10 10.95
N ALA A 222 -9.97 9.16 10.26
CA ALA A 222 -11.40 8.88 10.33
C ALA A 222 -11.64 7.39 10.53
N ARG A 223 -12.87 7.02 10.90
CA ARG A 223 -13.27 5.61 10.91
C ARG A 223 -13.42 5.09 9.48
N THR A 224 -12.99 3.87 9.27
CA THR A 224 -13.30 3.14 8.04
C THR A 224 -14.75 2.69 8.08
N ALA A 225 -15.53 3.00 7.06
CA ALA A 225 -16.78 2.33 6.79
C ALA A 225 -16.44 0.90 6.32
N TYR A 226 -16.60 -0.08 7.21
CA TYR A 226 -16.26 -1.47 6.94
C TYR A 226 -17.52 -2.34 6.93
N PRO A 227 -17.73 -3.18 5.89
CA PRO A 227 -18.94 -4.00 5.76
C PRO A 227 -19.01 -5.07 6.87
N VAL A 228 -20.21 -5.26 7.42
CA VAL A 228 -20.46 -6.28 8.46
C VAL A 228 -20.52 -7.69 7.83
N GLY A 229 -20.95 -7.77 6.57
CA GLY A 229 -21.11 -9.02 5.83
C GLY A 229 -20.29 -9.04 4.54
N ASN A 230 -20.59 -10.00 3.68
CA ASN A 230 -19.95 -10.19 2.37
C ASN A 230 -20.89 -9.83 1.21
N GLU A 231 -22.00 -9.15 1.49
CA GLU A 231 -22.95 -8.72 0.47
C GLU A 231 -22.33 -7.63 -0.41
N SER A 232 -22.38 -7.80 -1.71
CA SER A 232 -21.74 -6.90 -2.68
C SER A 232 -22.24 -5.47 -2.56
N ASP A 233 -23.54 -5.28 -2.33
CA ASP A 233 -24.14 -3.95 -2.21
C ASP A 233 -23.68 -3.22 -0.94
N GLU A 234 -23.46 -3.97 0.16
CA GLU A 234 -22.93 -3.38 1.39
C GLU A 234 -21.47 -2.97 1.23
N ILE A 235 -20.65 -3.77 0.56
CA ILE A 235 -19.26 -3.44 0.26
C ILE A 235 -19.21 -2.16 -0.60
N ARG A 236 -20.04 -2.04 -1.63
CA ARG A 236 -20.13 -0.85 -2.48
C ARG A 236 -20.56 0.39 -1.68
N ARG A 237 -21.59 0.27 -0.84
CA ARG A 237 -22.03 1.36 0.04
C ARG A 237 -20.91 1.82 0.98
N CYS A 238 -20.18 0.90 1.58
CA CYS A 238 -19.02 1.22 2.42
C CYS A 238 -17.89 1.88 1.61
N ALA A 239 -17.67 1.46 0.36
CA ALA A 239 -16.70 2.06 -0.54
C ALA A 239 -17.07 3.52 -0.87
N GLU A 240 -18.34 3.81 -1.17
CA GLU A 240 -18.86 5.16 -1.40
C GLU A 240 -18.68 6.06 -0.17
N LEU A 241 -18.96 5.55 1.04
CA LEU A 241 -18.77 6.29 2.29
C LEU A 241 -17.28 6.61 2.54
N ASN A 242 -16.38 5.65 2.30
CA ASN A 242 -14.95 5.88 2.45
C ASN A 242 -14.44 6.88 1.41
N CYS A 243 -14.91 6.80 0.18
CA CYS A 243 -14.63 7.76 -0.87
C CYS A 243 -15.07 9.17 -0.48
N HIS A 244 -16.29 9.33 0.01
CA HIS A 244 -16.80 10.62 0.50
C HIS A 244 -15.93 11.16 1.65
N ASN A 245 -15.60 10.35 2.65
CA ASN A 245 -14.75 10.74 3.77
C ASN A 245 -13.35 11.14 3.30
N TYR A 246 -12.75 10.38 2.37
CA TYR A 246 -11.47 10.72 1.78
C TYR A 246 -11.48 12.10 1.12
N HIS A 247 -12.46 12.39 0.27
CA HIS A 247 -12.56 13.68 -0.42
C HIS A 247 -12.76 14.83 0.56
N ARG A 248 -13.58 14.64 1.58
CA ARG A 248 -13.76 15.62 2.65
C ARG A 248 -12.45 15.89 3.38
N ILE A 249 -11.72 14.85 3.77
CA ILE A 249 -10.41 15.00 4.43
C ILE A 249 -9.40 15.70 3.52
N LEU A 250 -9.34 15.34 2.25
CA LEU A 250 -8.37 15.91 1.33
C LEU A 250 -8.61 17.41 1.13
N SER A 251 -9.88 17.84 1.09
CA SER A 251 -10.26 19.25 0.98
C SER A 251 -9.96 20.09 2.24
N GLU A 252 -9.74 19.47 3.40
CA GLU A 252 -9.29 20.16 4.61
C GLU A 252 -7.81 20.61 4.53
N PHE A 253 -6.99 19.89 3.76
CA PHE A 253 -5.57 20.22 3.59
C PHE A 253 -5.37 21.24 2.48
N GLU A 254 -6.01 21.04 1.35
CA GLU A 254 -5.89 21.91 0.20
C GLU A 254 -7.23 21.94 -0.52
N PRO A 255 -7.90 23.11 -0.56
CA PRO A 255 -9.13 23.24 -1.33
C PRO A 255 -8.85 22.91 -2.79
N HIS A 256 -9.34 21.80 -3.26
CA HIS A 256 -9.25 21.36 -4.65
C HIS A 256 -10.65 21.11 -5.20
N ASN A 257 -10.80 21.38 -6.47
CA ASN A 257 -12.04 21.04 -7.14
C ASN A 257 -12.02 19.53 -7.46
N LEU A 258 -13.06 18.80 -7.07
CA LEU A 258 -13.21 17.36 -7.42
C LEU A 258 -13.22 17.13 -8.94
N ALA A 259 -13.44 18.20 -9.74
CA ALA A 259 -13.32 18.16 -11.19
C ALA A 259 -11.87 18.28 -11.69
N ASP A 260 -10.89 18.58 -10.81
CA ASP A 260 -9.49 18.61 -11.19
C ASP A 260 -9.01 17.18 -11.49
N SER A 261 -8.31 17.04 -12.59
CA SER A 261 -7.83 15.74 -13.05
C SER A 261 -6.76 15.11 -12.13
N LEU A 262 -6.09 15.93 -11.31
CA LEU A 262 -5.00 15.50 -10.42
C LEU A 262 -5.24 16.02 -9.00
N ALA A 263 -5.13 15.13 -8.02
CA ALA A 263 -5.17 15.48 -6.61
C ALA A 263 -3.82 16.06 -6.13
N PRO A 264 -3.84 16.86 -5.03
CA PRO A 264 -2.62 17.21 -4.29
C PRO A 264 -1.84 15.95 -3.89
N ALA A 265 -0.52 16.07 -3.78
CA ALA A 265 0.29 14.93 -3.36
C ALA A 265 -0.05 14.53 -1.92
N HIS A 266 -0.38 13.27 -1.72
CA HIS A 266 -0.77 12.73 -0.40
C HIS A 266 -0.51 11.24 -0.29
N ASN A 267 -0.43 10.75 0.96
CA ASN A 267 -0.56 9.34 1.26
C ASN A 267 -1.93 9.07 1.89
N LEU A 268 -2.57 7.98 1.45
CA LEU A 268 -3.70 7.40 2.15
C LEU A 268 -3.29 6.05 2.71
N LEU A 269 -3.72 5.77 3.93
CA LEU A 269 -3.56 4.48 4.59
C LEU A 269 -4.92 4.05 5.15
N MET A 270 -5.21 2.76 5.08
CA MET A 270 -6.52 2.23 5.48
C MET A 270 -6.38 0.84 6.10
N THR A 271 -7.04 0.63 7.22
CA THR A 271 -7.28 -0.66 7.87
C THR A 271 -8.78 -0.93 7.94
N ARG A 272 -9.19 -2.03 8.56
CA ARG A 272 -10.62 -2.27 8.85
C ARG A 272 -11.24 -1.24 9.80
N GLU A 273 -10.42 -0.54 10.57
CA GLU A 273 -10.87 0.35 11.65
C GLU A 273 -10.69 1.83 11.32
N HIS A 274 -9.57 2.17 10.69
CA HIS A 274 -9.18 3.56 10.45
C HIS A 274 -8.75 3.79 9.01
N ILE A 275 -9.08 4.97 8.51
CA ILE A 275 -8.53 5.56 7.30
C ILE A 275 -7.84 6.87 7.71
N TRP A 276 -6.62 7.11 7.20
CA TRP A 276 -5.95 8.38 7.43
C TRP A 276 -5.22 8.87 6.18
N VAL A 277 -5.20 10.17 6.05
CA VAL A 277 -4.60 10.88 4.92
C VAL A 277 -3.54 11.83 5.45
N VAL A 278 -2.41 11.85 4.77
CA VAL A 278 -1.25 12.68 5.08
C VAL A 278 -0.87 13.48 3.84
N PRO A 279 -0.94 14.82 3.85
CA PRO A 279 -0.48 15.63 2.73
C PRO A 279 1.04 15.53 2.58
N ARG A 280 1.53 15.64 1.36
CA ARG A 280 2.96 15.47 1.06
C ARG A 280 3.51 16.67 0.30
N SER A 281 4.70 17.14 0.74
CA SER A 281 5.45 18.20 0.07
C SER A 281 6.64 17.67 -0.74
N GLN A 282 7.22 16.54 -0.32
CA GLN A 282 8.38 15.94 -0.99
C GLN A 282 8.52 14.45 -0.66
N SER A 283 9.16 13.68 -1.56
CA SER A 283 9.32 12.23 -1.41
C SER A 283 10.44 11.82 -0.46
N SER A 284 11.33 12.73 -0.09
CA SER A 284 12.49 12.41 0.75
C SER A 284 13.01 13.65 1.49
N PHE A 285 13.67 13.41 2.61
CA PHE A 285 14.43 14.42 3.33
C PHE A 285 15.83 13.89 3.63
N ASN A 286 16.88 14.69 3.33
CA ASN A 286 18.26 14.26 3.47
C ASN A 286 18.58 12.89 2.82
N ASN A 287 18.08 12.62 1.62
CA ASN A 287 18.21 11.36 0.88
C ASN A 287 17.54 10.13 1.55
N LEU A 288 16.76 10.32 2.61
CA LEU A 288 15.89 9.29 3.18
C LEU A 288 14.53 9.37 2.53
N ALA A 289 14.22 8.38 1.69
CA ALA A 289 12.95 8.34 0.97
C ALA A 289 11.82 7.81 1.87
N ILE A 290 10.65 8.46 1.81
CA ILE A 290 9.47 8.09 2.57
C ILE A 290 8.28 7.87 1.63
N ASN A 291 7.59 6.77 1.84
CA ASN A 291 6.29 6.46 1.26
C ASN A 291 5.23 6.32 2.37
N ALA A 292 4.03 5.89 2.01
CA ALA A 292 2.93 5.73 2.96
C ALA A 292 3.27 4.87 4.18
N LEU A 293 4.11 3.83 4.06
CA LEU A 293 4.46 2.95 5.19
C LEU A 293 5.17 3.70 6.33
N GLY A 294 5.91 4.78 6.01
CA GLY A 294 6.49 5.66 7.03
C GLY A 294 5.43 6.21 7.98
N PHE A 295 4.27 6.57 7.44
CA PHE A 295 3.14 7.11 8.19
C PHE A 295 2.26 6.04 8.89
N ALA A 296 2.66 4.77 8.81
CA ALA A 296 2.21 3.70 9.69
C ALA A 296 3.26 3.35 10.76
N GLY A 297 4.45 4.00 10.71
CA GLY A 297 5.57 3.78 11.61
C GLY A 297 6.60 2.75 11.11
N THR A 298 6.60 2.43 9.79
CA THR A 298 7.59 1.53 9.18
C THR A 298 8.42 2.28 8.16
N ILE A 299 9.72 2.49 8.45
CA ILE A 299 10.67 3.22 7.60
C ILE A 299 11.64 2.26 6.95
N LEU A 300 11.83 2.38 5.63
CA LEU A 300 12.80 1.61 4.87
C LEU A 300 14.06 2.45 4.62
N VAL A 301 15.21 1.92 4.98
CA VAL A 301 16.54 2.51 4.70
C VAL A 301 17.39 1.57 3.86
N LYS A 302 18.22 2.13 2.99
CA LYS A 302 19.01 1.34 2.03
C LYS A 302 20.20 0.62 2.66
N ASP A 303 20.74 1.16 3.79
CA ASP A 303 21.97 0.67 4.40
C ASP A 303 22.17 1.25 5.80
N ASP A 304 23.27 0.81 6.45
CA ASP A 304 23.65 1.28 7.79
C ASP A 304 24.06 2.76 7.83
N GLN A 305 24.49 3.35 6.71
CA GLN A 305 24.75 4.79 6.62
C GLN A 305 23.44 5.57 6.73
N GLN A 306 22.42 5.18 5.98
CA GLN A 306 21.09 5.79 6.08
C GLN A 306 20.44 5.52 7.45
N LEU A 307 20.69 4.34 8.06
CA LEU A 307 20.24 4.08 9.43
C LEU A 307 20.87 5.03 10.43
N THR A 308 22.19 5.28 10.33
CA THR A 308 22.88 6.23 11.18
C THR A 308 22.32 7.65 11.01
N GLN A 309 22.08 8.05 9.78
CA GLN A 309 21.49 9.35 9.46
C GLN A 309 20.06 9.48 10.00
N LEU A 310 19.23 8.43 9.87
CA LEU A 310 17.89 8.37 10.45
C LEU A 310 17.93 8.52 11.98
N ASN A 311 18.86 7.85 12.64
CA ASN A 311 19.03 7.97 14.09
C ASN A 311 19.44 9.38 14.54
N GLN A 312 20.17 10.13 13.71
CA GLN A 312 20.54 11.52 13.99
C GLN A 312 19.37 12.48 13.81
N ILE A 313 18.55 12.26 12.78
CA ILE A 313 17.39 13.12 12.48
C ILE A 313 16.22 12.78 13.43
N GLY A 314 16.00 11.51 13.70
CA GLY A 314 14.81 10.98 14.37
C GLY A 314 13.67 10.66 13.41
N CYS A 315 12.98 9.56 13.68
CA CYS A 315 11.91 9.07 12.79
C CYS A 315 10.75 10.08 12.62
N LEU A 316 10.26 10.65 13.71
CA LEU A 316 9.13 11.60 13.66
C LEU A 316 9.52 12.91 12.99
N GLU A 317 10.75 13.40 13.21
CA GLU A 317 11.27 14.60 12.54
C GLU A 317 11.43 14.36 11.03
N LEU A 318 11.90 13.17 10.61
CA LEU A 318 11.94 12.81 9.19
C LEU A 318 10.54 12.88 8.56
N LEU A 319 9.52 12.31 9.22
CA LEU A 319 8.15 12.32 8.71
C LEU A 319 7.57 13.73 8.62
N LYS A 320 7.85 14.58 9.61
CA LYS A 320 7.46 15.99 9.60
C LYS A 320 8.07 16.75 8.42
N ASN A 321 9.35 16.53 8.13
CA ASN A 321 10.05 17.25 7.05
C ASN A 321 9.64 16.82 5.62
N VAL A 322 8.80 15.82 5.43
CA VAL A 322 8.27 15.40 4.11
C VAL A 322 6.79 15.73 3.94
N THR A 323 6.21 16.45 4.90
CA THR A 323 4.84 17.00 4.86
C THR A 323 4.91 18.53 4.75
N PRO A 324 3.84 19.21 4.31
CA PRO A 324 3.77 20.67 4.40
C PRO A 324 3.80 21.15 5.86
N ASP A 325 4.15 22.45 6.04
CA ASP A 325 4.18 23.12 7.35
C ASP A 325 2.79 23.26 7.96
#